data_96bc1435d6564894b5c6a2f1d76bf60e
#
_entry.id   96bc1435d6564894b5c6a2f1d76bf60e
#
_cell.length_a   1.000
_cell.length_b   1.000
_cell.length_c   1.000
_cell.angle_alpha   90.00
_cell.angle_beta   90.00
_cell.angle_gamma   90.00
#
_symmetry.space_group_name_H-M   'P 1'
#
loop_
_entity.id
_entity.type
_entity.pdbx_description
1 polymer ?
#
loop_
_entity_poly.entity_id
_entity_poly.type
_entity_poly.pdbx_seq_one_letter_code
_entity_poly.pdbx_strand_id
1 'polypeptide(L)'
;GSFPVRSKEGEVRDMSRKGPSKKHQLLPDPIYGSTVVAQLINKILLDGKKSIAEDIVYSALDMVKEKTDQEPVAVLKRALDNIRPSLEVRSRRVGGATYQVPVEVKPGRANTLSLRWLTDFSRARREKTMAERLANEILDASNGLGASVKRREDTHKMAEANKAFAHYRW
;
A
#
# COMPACT_ATOMS: atom_id res chain seq x y z
N GLY A 1 -11.36 6.74 -25.57
CA GLY A 1 -11.14 6.68 -25.72
C GLY A 1 -11.14 6.93 -25.87
N SER A 2 -10.94 7.35 -25.86
CA SER A 2 -10.59 7.62 -26.13
C SER A 2 -10.59 8.12 -26.50
N PHE A 3 -10.48 8.88 -26.48
CA PHE A 3 -10.25 9.38 -26.93
C PHE A 3 -10.63 9.81 -27.08
N PRO A 4 -10.95 10.29 -27.15
CA PRO A 4 -11.14 10.84 -27.30
C PRO A 4 -11.34 11.34 -27.48
N VAL A 5 -11.47 11.85 -27.32
CA VAL A 5 -11.55 12.33 -27.58
C VAL A 5 -12.03 12.76 -27.73
N ARG A 6 -12.34 13.36 -27.78
CA ARG A 6 -12.55 13.80 -27.88
C ARG A 6 -13.14 14.04 -27.70
N SER A 7 -13.53 14.45 -27.40
CA SER A 7 -13.84 14.77 -27.27
C SER A 7 -14.21 15.37 -27.15
N LYS A 8 -14.52 15.73 -27.08
CA LYS A 8 -14.72 16.14 -26.97
C LYS A 8 -14.84 16.39 -26.55
N GLU A 9 -14.83 16.65 -26.23
CA GLU A 9 -14.70 16.65 -25.89
C GLU A 9 -14.40 16.28 -25.46
N GLY A 10 -13.67 16.44 -25.33
CA GLY A 10 -13.14 15.97 -25.00
C GLY A 10 -12.80 15.62 -24.61
N GLU A 11 -12.29 15.18 -24.20
CA GLU A 11 -11.77 14.55 -23.97
C GLU A 11 -11.02 13.88 -23.85
N VAL A 12 -10.18 13.84 -23.62
CA VAL A 12 -9.30 13.15 -23.66
C VAL A 12 -8.50 12.66 -23.64
N ARG A 13 -7.73 12.23 -23.59
CA ARG A 13 -6.96 11.60 -23.90
C ARG A 13 -5.97 11.12 -23.35
N ASP A 14 -5.50 10.04 -22.93
CA ASP A 14 -4.60 9.75 -22.53
C ASP A 14 -3.33 9.95 -22.69
N MET A 15 -2.91 10.49 -22.97
CA MET A 15 -1.47 10.68 -23.06
C MET A 15 -1.04 11.70 -22.10
N SER A 16 0.06 11.45 -21.42
CA SER A 16 0.56 12.35 -20.38
C SER A 16 0.89 13.73 -20.94
N ARG A 17 1.34 13.82 -22.17
CA ARG A 17 1.66 15.11 -22.80
C ARG A 17 0.45 16.02 -22.95
N LYS A 18 -0.72 15.46 -22.93
CA LYS A 18 -1.97 16.21 -23.08
C LYS A 18 -2.66 16.42 -21.75
N GLY A 19 -1.94 16.14 -20.65
CA GLY A 19 -2.48 16.26 -19.32
C GLY A 19 -2.37 14.95 -18.56
N PRO A 20 -2.78 14.93 -17.30
CA PRO A 20 -2.69 13.71 -16.51
C PRO A 20 -3.59 12.62 -17.07
N SER A 21 -3.10 11.40 -17.05
CA SER A 21 -3.88 10.23 -17.42
C SER A 21 -4.99 10.01 -16.40
N LYS A 22 -6.13 9.58 -16.87
CA LYS A 22 -7.19 9.14 -15.98
C LYS A 22 -6.74 7.90 -15.22
N LYS A 23 -6.96 7.89 -13.93
CA LYS A 23 -6.75 6.68 -13.17
C LYS A 23 -7.89 5.71 -13.45
N HIS A 24 -7.56 4.46 -13.70
CA HIS A 24 -8.57 3.44 -13.83
C HIS A 24 -9.20 3.18 -12.47
N GLN A 25 -10.52 3.14 -12.44
CA GLN A 25 -11.22 2.79 -11.24
C GLN A 25 -11.02 1.31 -10.96
N LEU A 26 -10.56 0.98 -9.77
CA LEU A 26 -10.35 -0.40 -9.37
C LEU A 26 -11.68 -0.97 -8.89
N LEU A 27 -12.12 -2.05 -9.53
CA LEU A 27 -13.34 -2.72 -9.13
C LEU A 27 -13.10 -3.56 -7.88
N PRO A 28 -14.12 -3.70 -7.00
CA PRO A 28 -14.02 -4.61 -5.87
C PRO A 28 -13.78 -6.04 -6.34
N ASP A 29 -13.13 -6.84 -5.50
CA ASP A 29 -12.91 -8.24 -5.83
C ASP A 29 -14.25 -9.01 -5.84
N PRO A 30 -14.38 -10.07 -6.66
CA PRO A 30 -15.67 -10.76 -6.79
C PRO A 30 -16.04 -11.62 -5.59
N ILE A 31 -15.08 -12.05 -4.78
CA ILE A 31 -15.36 -12.97 -3.66
C ILE A 31 -15.79 -12.22 -2.41
N TYR A 32 -15.05 -11.18 -2.04
CA TYR A 32 -15.35 -10.40 -0.83
C TYR A 32 -16.05 -9.08 -1.13
N GLY A 33 -16.13 -8.69 -2.39
CA GLY A 33 -16.68 -7.40 -2.76
C GLY A 33 -15.88 -6.23 -2.21
N SER A 34 -14.57 -6.40 -2.04
CA SER A 34 -13.71 -5.45 -1.34
C SER A 34 -12.70 -4.81 -2.27
N THR A 35 -12.66 -3.48 -2.28
CA THR A 35 -11.65 -2.72 -3.02
C THR A 35 -10.26 -2.96 -2.44
N VAL A 36 -10.15 -3.09 -1.12
CA VAL A 36 -8.88 -3.34 -0.43
C VAL A 36 -8.28 -4.68 -0.87
N VAL A 37 -9.10 -5.72 -0.97
CA VAL A 37 -8.64 -7.02 -1.45
C VAL A 37 -8.17 -6.92 -2.89
N ALA A 38 -8.90 -6.21 -3.73
CA ALA A 38 -8.48 -5.98 -5.12
C ALA A 38 -7.15 -5.23 -5.20
N GLN A 39 -6.94 -4.24 -4.36
CA GLN A 39 -5.68 -3.50 -4.30
C GLN A 39 -4.53 -4.41 -3.86
N LEU A 40 -4.76 -5.28 -2.90
CA LEU A 40 -3.75 -6.23 -2.45
C LEU A 40 -3.39 -7.22 -3.56
N ILE A 41 -4.38 -7.73 -4.28
CA ILE A 41 -4.13 -8.63 -5.41
C ILE A 41 -3.23 -7.94 -6.43
N ASN A 42 -3.49 -6.68 -6.75
CA ASN A 42 -2.66 -5.93 -7.69
C ASN A 42 -1.23 -5.75 -7.17
N LYS A 43 -1.04 -5.57 -5.88
CA LYS A 43 0.30 -5.46 -5.29
C LYS A 43 1.07 -6.78 -5.31
N ILE A 44 0.38 -7.88 -5.13
CA ILE A 44 1.00 -9.22 -5.16
C ILE A 44 1.32 -9.64 -6.60
N LEU A 45 0.60 -9.07 -7.56
CA LEU A 45 0.72 -9.45 -8.96
C LEU A 45 2.15 -9.29 -9.49
N LEU A 46 2.66 -10.35 -10.13
CA LEU A 46 3.96 -10.35 -10.80
C LEU A 46 3.78 -10.87 -12.22
N ASP A 47 4.40 -10.18 -13.18
CA ASP A 47 4.45 -10.59 -14.59
C ASP A 47 3.08 -10.89 -15.20
N GLY A 48 2.05 -10.16 -14.77
CA GLY A 48 0.71 -10.33 -15.33
C GLY A 48 -0.01 -11.59 -14.92
N LYS A 49 0.51 -12.35 -13.96
CA LYS A 49 -0.08 -13.63 -13.51
C LYS A 49 -1.14 -13.39 -12.45
N LYS A 50 -2.28 -12.84 -12.89
CA LYS A 50 -3.33 -12.42 -11.98
C LYS A 50 -3.98 -13.59 -11.23
N SER A 51 -4.18 -14.74 -11.88
CA SER A 51 -4.79 -15.89 -11.23
C SER A 51 -3.93 -16.39 -10.07
N ILE A 52 -2.61 -16.35 -10.21
CA ILE A 52 -1.69 -16.75 -9.13
C ILE A 52 -1.80 -15.76 -7.97
N ALA A 53 -1.84 -14.45 -8.27
CA ALA A 53 -1.99 -13.43 -7.23
C ALA A 53 -3.31 -13.59 -6.49
N GLU A 54 -4.38 -13.85 -7.21
CA GLU A 54 -5.69 -14.10 -6.60
C GLU A 54 -5.65 -15.29 -5.67
N ASP A 55 -5.06 -16.40 -6.12
CA ASP A 55 -4.96 -17.61 -5.30
C ASP A 55 -4.19 -17.36 -4.02
N ILE A 56 -3.08 -16.63 -4.10
CA ILE A 56 -2.28 -16.27 -2.93
C ILE A 56 -3.11 -15.47 -1.92
N VAL A 57 -3.78 -14.45 -2.39
CA VAL A 57 -4.54 -13.55 -1.51
C VAL A 57 -5.73 -14.27 -0.89
N TYR A 58 -6.48 -15.02 -1.69
CA TYR A 58 -7.64 -15.73 -1.17
C TYR A 58 -7.24 -16.84 -0.20
N SER A 59 -6.16 -17.57 -0.50
CA SER A 59 -5.64 -18.59 0.43
C SER A 59 -5.17 -17.95 1.73
N ALA A 60 -4.51 -16.80 1.65
CA ALA A 60 -4.05 -16.09 2.85
C ALA A 60 -5.24 -15.64 3.70
N LEU A 61 -6.28 -15.11 3.08
CA LEU A 61 -7.47 -14.65 3.80
C LEU A 61 -8.22 -15.84 4.44
N ASP A 62 -8.27 -16.98 3.76
CA ASP A 62 -8.84 -18.19 4.36
C ASP A 62 -8.07 -18.63 5.60
N MET A 63 -6.74 -18.57 5.55
CA MET A 63 -5.90 -18.90 6.72
C MET A 63 -6.13 -17.91 7.86
N VAL A 64 -6.29 -16.64 7.56
CA VAL A 64 -6.59 -15.63 8.57
C VAL A 64 -7.91 -15.91 9.24
N LYS A 65 -8.94 -16.26 8.46
CA LYS A 65 -10.25 -16.60 9.02
C LYS A 65 -10.17 -17.84 9.93
N GLU A 66 -9.44 -18.86 9.49
CA GLU A 66 -9.25 -20.08 10.26
C GLU A 66 -8.61 -19.81 11.62
N LYS A 67 -7.58 -18.96 11.63
CA LYS A 67 -6.79 -18.69 12.84
C LYS A 67 -7.48 -17.72 13.79
N THR A 68 -8.29 -16.79 13.29
CA THR A 68 -8.90 -15.76 14.14
C THR A 68 -10.38 -15.94 14.35
N ASP A 69 -11.04 -16.74 13.51
CA ASP A 69 -12.49 -16.86 13.47
C ASP A 69 -13.20 -15.51 13.30
N GLN A 70 -12.52 -14.58 12.64
CA GLN A 70 -13.03 -13.25 12.37
C GLN A 70 -13.16 -13.06 10.85
N GLU A 71 -13.91 -12.04 10.45
CA GLU A 71 -14.03 -11.67 9.04
C GLU A 71 -12.64 -11.29 8.51
N PRO A 72 -12.10 -12.01 7.52
CA PRO A 72 -10.73 -11.79 7.08
C PRO A 72 -10.48 -10.40 6.49
N VAL A 73 -11.47 -9.81 5.82
CA VAL A 73 -11.31 -8.45 5.28
C VAL A 73 -11.21 -7.44 6.41
N ALA A 74 -11.93 -7.63 7.51
CA ALA A 74 -11.83 -6.76 8.67
C ALA A 74 -10.45 -6.85 9.32
N VAL A 75 -9.89 -8.07 9.40
CA VAL A 75 -8.53 -8.27 9.92
C VAL A 75 -7.52 -7.60 9.01
N LEU A 76 -7.67 -7.75 7.70
CA LEU A 76 -6.80 -7.09 6.73
C LEU A 76 -6.84 -5.57 6.86
N LYS A 77 -8.03 -5.00 6.97
CA LYS A 77 -8.16 -3.54 7.14
C LYS A 77 -7.50 -3.07 8.42
N ARG A 78 -7.66 -3.80 9.51
CA ARG A 78 -7.02 -3.47 10.78
C ARG A 78 -5.49 -3.54 10.65
N ALA A 79 -4.99 -4.56 9.96
CA ALA A 79 -3.57 -4.67 9.70
C ALA A 79 -3.04 -3.48 8.91
N LEU A 80 -3.73 -3.09 7.85
CA LEU A 80 -3.32 -1.94 7.04
C LEU A 80 -3.39 -0.63 7.81
N ASP A 81 -4.39 -0.47 8.67
CA ASP A 81 -4.48 0.71 9.53
C ASP A 81 -3.26 0.81 10.46
N ASN A 82 -2.78 -0.33 10.96
CA ASN A 82 -1.61 -0.35 11.83
C ASN A 82 -0.30 -0.13 11.08
N ILE A 83 -0.27 -0.39 9.78
CA ILE A 83 0.93 -0.19 8.93
C ILE A 83 0.97 1.22 8.36
N ARG A 84 -0.18 1.85 8.17
CA ARG A 84 -0.31 3.12 7.43
C ARG A 84 0.43 4.24 8.14
N PRO A 85 1.43 4.89 7.48
CA PRO A 85 2.17 5.98 8.11
C PRO A 85 1.43 7.31 7.97
N SER A 86 1.60 8.18 8.97
CA SER A 86 1.09 9.55 8.90
C SER A 86 2.19 10.56 8.56
N LEU A 87 3.45 10.18 8.78
CA LEU A 87 4.61 11.04 8.52
C LEU A 87 5.69 10.26 7.79
N GLU A 88 6.44 10.96 6.96
CA GLU A 88 7.65 10.42 6.32
C GLU A 88 8.68 11.53 6.23
N VAL A 89 9.90 11.19 5.83
CA VAL A 89 10.93 12.20 5.56
C VAL A 89 11.20 12.26 4.08
N ARG A 90 11.42 13.48 3.60
CA ARG A 90 11.80 13.72 2.21
C ARG A 90 13.05 14.56 2.17
N SER A 91 13.93 14.24 1.21
CA SER A 91 15.14 15.02 1.02
C SER A 91 14.82 16.35 0.37
N ARG A 92 15.45 17.41 0.88
CA ARG A 92 15.36 18.74 0.28
C ARG A 92 16.72 19.40 0.32
N ARG A 93 17.13 20.03 -0.79
CA ARG A 93 18.36 20.79 -0.84
C ARG A 93 18.08 22.25 -0.51
N VAL A 94 18.81 22.76 0.48
CA VAL A 94 18.73 24.16 0.88
C VAL A 94 20.16 24.69 1.01
N GLY A 95 20.51 25.69 0.19
CA GLY A 95 21.84 26.29 0.25
C GLY A 95 22.98 25.32 0.02
N GLY A 96 22.78 24.31 -0.84
CA GLY A 96 23.81 23.33 -1.14
C GLY A 96 23.86 22.13 -0.19
N ALA A 97 23.15 22.18 0.95
CA ALA A 97 23.06 21.07 1.90
C ALA A 97 21.77 20.31 1.67
N THR A 98 21.80 19.00 1.93
CA THR A 98 20.63 18.14 1.82
C THR A 98 20.10 17.85 3.20
N TYR A 99 18.81 18.11 3.41
CA TYR A 99 18.13 17.87 4.69
C TYR A 99 17.03 16.83 4.51
N GLN A 100 16.84 16.00 5.53
CA GLN A 100 15.70 15.09 5.60
C GLN A 100 14.58 15.82 6.32
N VAL A 101 13.55 16.19 5.56
CA VAL A 101 12.47 17.04 6.07
C VAL A 101 11.22 16.19 6.34
N PRO A 102 10.67 16.21 7.56
CA PRO A 102 9.45 15.49 7.86
C PRO A 102 8.25 16.14 7.17
N VAL A 103 7.42 15.32 6.54
CA VAL A 103 6.22 15.79 5.86
C VAL A 103 5.05 14.86 6.16
N GLU A 104 3.84 15.41 6.12
CA GLU A 104 2.64 14.61 6.24
C GLU A 104 2.46 13.71 5.02
N VAL A 105 2.00 12.49 5.26
CA VAL A 105 1.69 11.55 4.18
C VAL A 105 0.21 11.69 3.85
N LYS A 106 -0.09 11.96 2.58
CA LYS A 106 -1.48 12.05 2.12
C LYS A 106 -2.14 10.68 2.19
N PRO A 107 -3.47 10.62 2.42
CA PRO A 107 -4.16 9.33 2.58
C PRO A 107 -3.94 8.33 1.45
N GLY A 108 -3.95 8.79 0.20
CA GLY A 108 -3.72 7.90 -0.95
C GLY A 108 -2.33 7.29 -0.93
N ARG A 109 -1.31 8.09 -0.62
CA ARG A 109 0.05 7.59 -0.52
C ARG A 109 0.24 6.69 0.69
N ALA A 110 -0.40 7.03 1.82
CA ALA A 110 -0.33 6.20 3.02
C ALA A 110 -0.89 4.81 2.74
N ASN A 111 -2.00 4.75 2.02
CA ASN A 111 -2.60 3.48 1.63
C ASN A 111 -1.66 2.67 0.71
N THR A 112 -1.08 3.34 -0.29
CA THR A 112 -0.12 2.71 -1.21
C THR A 112 1.09 2.16 -0.46
N LEU A 113 1.63 2.94 0.49
CA LEU A 113 2.78 2.51 1.29
C LEU A 113 2.43 1.32 2.18
N SER A 114 1.24 1.32 2.79
CA SER A 114 0.83 0.21 3.65
C SER A 114 0.75 -1.10 2.86
N LEU A 115 0.16 -1.06 1.66
CA LEU A 115 0.06 -2.23 0.81
C LEU A 115 1.45 -2.70 0.33
N ARG A 116 2.31 -1.75 -0.04
CA ARG A 116 3.68 -2.08 -0.47
C ARG A 116 4.47 -2.75 0.64
N TRP A 117 4.43 -2.17 1.83
CA TRP A 117 5.18 -2.71 2.96
C TRP A 117 4.65 -4.08 3.38
N LEU A 118 3.33 -4.23 3.42
CA LEU A 118 2.74 -5.54 3.71
C LEU A 118 3.24 -6.60 2.73
N THR A 119 3.22 -6.29 1.44
CA THR A 119 3.67 -7.22 0.41
C THR A 119 5.16 -7.53 0.52
N ASP A 120 5.98 -6.48 0.64
CA ASP A 120 7.44 -6.64 0.67
C ASP A 120 7.89 -7.43 1.89
N PHE A 121 7.35 -7.12 3.06
CA PHE A 121 7.74 -7.82 4.27
C PHE A 121 7.13 -9.21 4.37
N SER A 122 6.00 -9.45 3.72
CA SER A 122 5.49 -10.82 3.57
C SER A 122 6.47 -11.68 2.77
N ARG A 123 6.96 -11.14 1.65
CA ARG A 123 7.93 -11.85 0.81
C ARG A 123 9.22 -12.18 1.55
N ALA A 124 9.59 -11.37 2.52
CA ALA A 124 10.82 -11.55 3.29
C ALA A 124 10.67 -12.54 4.44
N ARG A 125 9.47 -13.03 4.71
CA ARG A 125 9.25 -13.98 5.80
C ARG A 125 9.77 -15.36 5.44
N ARG A 126 9.82 -16.22 6.45
CA ARG A 126 10.44 -17.56 6.34
C ARG A 126 9.48 -18.70 6.06
N GLU A 127 8.17 -18.45 6.14
CA GLU A 127 7.21 -19.50 5.86
C GLU A 127 7.38 -20.03 4.43
N LYS A 128 6.92 -21.22 4.20
CA LYS A 128 7.20 -21.95 2.97
C LYS A 128 6.50 -21.36 1.75
N THR A 129 5.23 -21.00 1.88
CA THR A 129 4.45 -20.49 0.75
C THR A 129 4.17 -18.99 0.92
N MET A 130 3.95 -18.31 -0.19
CA MET A 130 3.61 -16.89 -0.14
C MET A 130 2.28 -16.65 0.57
N ALA A 131 1.31 -17.57 0.40
CA ALA A 131 0.04 -17.45 1.09
C ALA A 131 0.21 -17.49 2.61
N GLU A 132 1.05 -18.40 3.11
CA GLU A 132 1.35 -18.47 4.55
C GLU A 132 2.07 -17.21 5.04
N ARG A 133 3.03 -16.74 4.27
CA ARG A 133 3.77 -15.52 4.60
C ARG A 133 2.83 -14.32 4.71
N LEU A 134 1.95 -14.17 3.72
CA LEU A 134 1.01 -13.05 3.70
C LEU A 134 0.01 -13.16 4.85
N ALA A 135 -0.53 -14.34 5.10
CA ALA A 135 -1.48 -14.56 6.19
C ALA A 135 -0.84 -14.20 7.53
N ASN A 136 0.38 -14.66 7.77
CA ASN A 136 1.05 -14.41 9.06
C ASN A 136 1.45 -12.95 9.22
N GLU A 137 1.84 -12.29 8.14
CA GLU A 137 2.12 -10.85 8.22
C GLU A 137 0.85 -10.05 8.51
N ILE A 138 -0.27 -10.41 7.90
CA ILE A 138 -1.56 -9.78 8.18
C ILE A 138 -1.94 -9.97 9.65
N LEU A 139 -1.78 -11.19 10.16
CA LEU A 139 -2.11 -11.49 11.56
C LEU A 139 -1.24 -10.68 12.52
N ASP A 140 0.07 -10.67 12.29
CA ASP A 140 0.99 -9.92 13.13
C ASP A 140 0.66 -8.42 13.08
N ALA A 141 0.47 -7.87 11.89
CA ALA A 141 0.19 -6.45 11.73
C ALA A 141 -1.15 -6.07 12.38
N SER A 142 -2.15 -6.94 12.30
CA SER A 142 -3.45 -6.67 12.94
C SER A 142 -3.32 -6.56 14.47
N ASN A 143 -2.28 -7.16 15.04
CA ASN A 143 -1.97 -7.09 16.46
C ASN A 143 -0.88 -6.05 16.78
N GLY A 144 -0.52 -5.23 15.81
CA GLY A 144 0.51 -4.21 16.00
C GLY A 144 1.92 -4.75 16.01
N LEU A 145 2.14 -5.93 15.44
CA LEU A 145 3.43 -6.62 15.43
C LEU A 145 3.90 -6.80 13.99
N GLY A 146 5.13 -7.29 13.84
CA GLY A 146 5.68 -7.65 12.55
C GLY A 146 6.49 -6.55 11.89
N ALA A 147 7.17 -6.91 10.81
CA ALA A 147 8.13 -6.02 10.14
C ALA A 147 7.45 -4.83 9.46
N SER A 148 6.23 -5.01 8.95
CA SER A 148 5.49 -3.93 8.32
C SER A 148 5.17 -2.81 9.31
N VAL A 149 4.69 -3.18 10.50
CA VAL A 149 4.39 -2.20 11.55
C VAL A 149 5.68 -1.56 12.05
N LYS A 150 6.75 -2.35 12.17
CA LYS A 150 8.05 -1.81 12.55
C LYS A 150 8.54 -0.78 11.54
N ARG A 151 8.32 -1.00 10.26
CA ARG A 151 8.68 -0.04 9.22
C ARG A 151 7.96 1.29 9.43
N ARG A 152 6.67 1.25 9.76
CA ARG A 152 5.93 2.47 10.07
C ARG A 152 6.53 3.18 11.29
N GLU A 153 6.83 2.42 12.34
CA GLU A 153 7.42 2.98 13.56
C GLU A 153 8.77 3.61 13.29
N ASP A 154 9.61 2.95 12.50
CA ASP A 154 10.92 3.48 12.14
C ASP A 154 10.79 4.75 11.30
N THR A 155 9.83 4.79 10.38
CA THR A 155 9.56 5.97 9.57
C THR A 155 9.11 7.15 10.45
N HIS A 156 8.24 6.90 11.41
CA HIS A 156 7.79 7.93 12.36
C HIS A 156 8.92 8.42 13.26
N LYS A 157 9.79 7.52 13.72
CA LYS A 157 10.96 7.90 14.51
C LYS A 157 11.90 8.78 13.72
N MET A 158 12.11 8.45 12.45
CA MET A 158 12.96 9.25 11.57
C MET A 158 12.39 10.65 11.38
N ALA A 159 11.08 10.76 11.19
CA ALA A 159 10.42 12.05 11.06
C ALA A 159 10.52 12.84 12.36
N GLU A 160 10.34 12.20 13.50
CA GLU A 160 10.47 12.84 14.81
C GLU A 160 11.89 13.34 15.05
N ALA A 161 12.89 12.52 14.72
CA ALA A 161 14.30 12.91 14.86
C ALA A 161 14.66 14.12 14.02
N ASN A 162 13.95 14.33 12.89
CA ASN A 162 14.22 15.42 11.96
C ASN A 162 13.21 16.57 12.09
N LYS A 163 12.40 16.59 13.13
CA LYS A 163 11.34 17.62 13.25
C LYS A 163 11.85 19.03 13.27
N ALA A 164 13.10 19.23 13.70
CA ALA A 164 13.73 20.55 13.71
C ALA A 164 13.83 21.15 12.30
N PHE A 165 13.81 20.32 11.28
CA PHE A 165 13.89 20.75 9.88
C PHE A 165 12.51 20.92 9.24
N ALA A 166 11.42 20.81 9.99
CA ALA A 166 10.07 20.93 9.45
C ALA A 166 9.83 22.25 8.76
N HIS A 167 10.52 23.31 9.18
CA HIS A 167 10.38 24.64 8.56
C HIS A 167 10.97 24.69 7.15
N TYR A 168 11.71 23.68 6.73
CA TYR A 168 12.20 23.58 5.34
C TYR A 168 11.21 22.93 4.39
N ARG A 169 9.99 22.62 4.85
CA ARG A 169 8.97 22.00 3.98
C ARG A 169 8.65 22.87 2.77
N TRP A 170 8.31 22.16 1.68
CA TRP A 170 7.89 22.79 0.43
C TRP A 170 6.56 23.53 0.55
#